data_ad5c9f1214d07c1b8956974581518e99
#
_entry.id   ad5c9f1214d07c1b8956974581518e99
#
_cell.length_a   1.000
_cell.length_b   1.000
_cell.length_c   1.000
_cell.angle_alpha   90.00
_cell.angle_beta   90.00
_cell.angle_gamma   90.00
#
_symmetry.space_group_name_H-M   'P 1'
#
loop_
_entity.id
_entity.type
_entity.pdbx_description
1 polymer ?
#
loop_
_entity_poly.entity_id
_entity_poly.type
_entity_poly.pdbx_seq_one_letter_code
_entity_poly.pdbx_strand_id
1 'polypeptide(L)'
;MRIPVAAVTGLLMAAAGLSIGPAPVSGADVRPAGAATSQAVAAPPMGWASWNSFAAQINYDVIRTQADAIVSSGLQGIGYQYVNIDEGWWQGTRDSAGNITVDTREWPGGMQAVADYIHSKGLKAGIYTDAGRDGCGYYYPTGRPAAPGSGSEGHYDQDFRQFATWGFDFVKVDWCGGNAEHLDPRSTYQAISDAIGRATAQTGHPMVLSVCDWGAQNPWDWAPGMSTMWRTSGDIIYWGQRPSMDRVLANFDSAQHPAAQNVGHYNDPDMLVVGMPGFTAAQNQSHLSLWAISGAPLLAGNNIATMTTETRDILANKEVVAIDQDALGRQGVKVAEDQAGSQVYSKVLAGTGRRAVVALNRTGSASDIVVRFADLGLAAAASVRNVWTATDVGSRTTSYTVNVPAHEAVLLTVTGTEGPGGPKAGAIVGLQSHRCLDINNSATTNGTQAQLWDCNGRDNQRLTYSAGRQLTVYNGTKCLDAYNQGTVNGAQVVIWDCNGQANQQWAVNSNGTITGVQSGLCLDASNANTANGTRIILWSCGTGDNQKWTFQ
;
A
#
# COMPACT_ATOMS: atom_id res chain seq x y z
N MET A 1 40.88 -17.78 -58.74
CA MET A 1 41.44 -18.96 -59.41
C MET A 1 40.47 -20.11 -59.18
N ARG A 2 40.09 -20.73 -60.24
CA ARG A 2 39.05 -21.68 -60.60
C ARG A 2 38.87 -22.88 -59.65
N ILE A 3 37.60 -23.26 -59.44
CA ILE A 3 36.93 -24.50 -59.07
C ILE A 3 37.60 -25.76 -59.67
N PRO A 4 37.45 -27.00 -59.11
CA PRO A 4 36.31 -27.78 -59.64
C PRO A 4 35.55 -28.64 -58.60
N VAL A 5 34.29 -28.87 -58.99
CA VAL A 5 33.26 -29.82 -58.58
C VAL A 5 33.66 -31.27 -58.87
N ALA A 6 33.25 -32.22 -58.02
CA ALA A 6 33.06 -33.61 -58.41
C ALA A 6 31.81 -34.19 -57.70
N ALA A 7 30.88 -34.59 -58.54
CA ALA A 7 29.71 -35.38 -58.24
C ALA A 7 30.05 -36.87 -58.26
N VAL A 8 29.47 -37.69 -57.37
CA VAL A 8 29.30 -39.13 -57.59
C VAL A 8 27.94 -39.59 -57.05
N THR A 9 27.30 -40.30 -57.96
CA THR A 9 25.98 -40.94 -57.96
C THR A 9 25.81 -42.12 -57.02
N GLY A 10 24.67 -42.20 -56.45
CA GLY A 10 23.66 -43.16 -56.09
C GLY A 10 23.98 -44.63 -55.77
N LEU A 11 23.26 -45.09 -54.78
CA LEU A 11 22.66 -46.44 -54.78
C LEU A 11 21.46 -46.46 -53.82
N LEU A 12 20.25 -46.76 -54.30
CA LEU A 12 19.06 -47.14 -53.59
C LEU A 12 19.23 -48.51 -52.94
N MET A 13 18.93 -48.68 -51.67
CA MET A 13 18.42 -49.93 -51.11
C MET A 13 17.25 -49.67 -50.23
N ALA A 14 16.11 -50.28 -50.59
CA ALA A 14 14.88 -50.31 -49.79
C ALA A 14 15.05 -51.28 -48.65
N ALA A 15 14.67 -50.85 -47.43
CA ALA A 15 14.43 -51.76 -46.32
C ALA A 15 13.16 -51.29 -45.59
N ALA A 16 12.30 -52.27 -45.35
CA ALA A 16 10.96 -52.15 -44.83
C ALA A 16 10.89 -51.53 -43.46
N GLY A 17 9.91 -50.65 -43.27
CA GLY A 17 9.67 -49.94 -42.02
C GLY A 17 8.95 -50.80 -40.97
N LEU A 18 9.43 -50.71 -39.74
CA LEU A 18 8.60 -50.88 -38.53
C LEU A 18 8.41 -49.47 -37.94
N SER A 19 7.20 -48.96 -38.00
CA SER A 19 6.80 -47.74 -37.33
C SER A 19 6.58 -48.04 -35.84
N ILE A 20 7.54 -47.66 -35.02
CA ILE A 20 7.34 -47.52 -33.57
C ILE A 20 6.91 -46.06 -33.32
N GLY A 21 5.63 -45.82 -33.04
CA GLY A 21 5.12 -44.54 -32.64
C GLY A 21 5.74 -44.08 -31.30
N PRO A 22 6.04 -42.80 -31.11
CA PRO A 22 6.50 -42.32 -29.85
C PRO A 22 5.37 -42.43 -28.81
N ALA A 23 5.67 -43.07 -27.69
CA ALA A 23 4.81 -43.05 -26.52
C ALA A 23 4.56 -41.61 -26.06
N PRO A 24 3.35 -41.27 -25.57
CA PRO A 24 3.11 -39.95 -25.01
C PRO A 24 3.95 -39.79 -23.74
N VAL A 25 4.93 -38.90 -23.77
CA VAL A 25 5.58 -38.37 -22.58
C VAL A 25 4.53 -37.51 -21.89
N SER A 26 3.94 -38.01 -20.82
CA SER A 26 3.17 -37.19 -19.90
C SER A 26 4.14 -36.19 -19.27
N GLY A 27 4.20 -35.01 -19.85
CA GLY A 27 4.77 -33.85 -19.20
C GLY A 27 3.97 -33.59 -17.94
N ALA A 28 4.46 -34.04 -16.79
CA ALA A 28 4.05 -33.46 -15.54
C ALA A 28 4.42 -31.97 -15.63
N ASP A 29 3.42 -31.11 -15.75
CA ASP A 29 3.55 -29.70 -15.48
C ASP A 29 4.07 -29.57 -14.04
N VAL A 30 5.37 -29.46 -13.90
CA VAL A 30 5.99 -28.98 -12.67
C VAL A 30 5.68 -27.47 -12.66
N ARG A 31 4.48 -27.11 -12.18
CA ARG A 31 4.25 -25.77 -11.66
C ARG A 31 5.37 -25.53 -10.65
N PRO A 32 6.18 -24.47 -10.79
CA PRO A 32 7.05 -24.07 -9.72
C PRO A 32 6.15 -23.92 -8.49
N ALA A 33 6.48 -24.63 -7.41
CA ALA A 33 5.85 -24.42 -6.12
C ALA A 33 5.88 -22.92 -5.89
N GLY A 34 4.71 -22.28 -5.81
CA GLY A 34 4.64 -20.84 -5.57
C GLY A 34 5.49 -20.57 -4.35
N ALA A 35 6.49 -19.69 -4.50
CA ALA A 35 7.30 -19.24 -3.38
C ALA A 35 6.33 -18.84 -2.27
N ALA A 36 6.51 -19.38 -1.07
CA ALA A 36 5.72 -19.00 0.09
C ALA A 36 6.07 -17.54 0.36
N THR A 37 5.14 -16.66 0.05
CA THR A 37 5.27 -15.21 0.29
C THR A 37 5.17 -14.91 1.78
N SER A 38 5.63 -13.74 2.23
CA SER A 38 5.43 -13.26 3.60
C SER A 38 3.96 -13.33 4.00
N GLN A 39 3.67 -13.42 5.30
CA GLN A 39 2.29 -13.54 5.79
C GLN A 39 1.48 -12.29 5.43
N ALA A 40 0.45 -12.44 4.61
CA ALA A 40 -0.55 -11.41 4.40
C ALA A 40 -1.48 -11.32 5.60
N VAL A 41 -1.84 -10.10 6.02
CA VAL A 41 -2.79 -9.84 7.10
C VAL A 41 -4.02 -9.13 6.56
N ALA A 42 -5.20 -9.43 7.14
CA ALA A 42 -6.49 -8.96 6.61
C ALA A 42 -6.72 -7.45 6.79
N ALA A 43 -5.99 -6.81 7.68
CA ALA A 43 -6.08 -5.37 7.99
C ALA A 43 -4.67 -4.79 8.23
N PRO A 44 -4.48 -3.47 8.13
CA PRO A 44 -3.19 -2.84 8.41
C PRO A 44 -2.66 -3.23 9.80
N PRO A 45 -1.37 -3.58 9.95
CA PRO A 45 -0.82 -3.91 11.26
C PRO A 45 -0.98 -2.78 12.27
N MET A 46 -1.43 -3.11 13.48
CA MET A 46 -1.54 -2.18 14.61
C MET A 46 -0.65 -2.64 15.76
N GLY A 47 0.07 -1.71 16.37
CA GLY A 47 0.96 -2.03 17.47
C GLY A 47 1.81 -0.86 17.93
N TRP A 48 3.00 -1.16 18.37
CA TRP A 48 3.99 -0.22 18.83
C TRP A 48 5.36 -0.58 18.24
N ALA A 49 6.20 0.42 17.98
CA ALA A 49 7.58 0.23 17.57
C ALA A 49 8.52 1.14 18.38
N SER A 50 9.72 0.64 18.66
CA SER A 50 10.59 1.24 19.69
C SER A 50 11.32 2.50 19.25
N TRP A 51 11.53 2.72 17.93
CA TRP A 51 12.50 3.70 17.43
C TRP A 51 12.26 5.12 17.90
N ASN A 52 11.06 5.66 17.69
CA ASN A 52 10.81 7.09 17.90
C ASN A 52 11.00 7.56 19.34
N SER A 53 10.71 6.70 20.32
CA SER A 53 10.84 7.05 21.74
C SER A 53 12.17 6.61 22.35
N PHE A 54 12.76 5.54 21.84
CA PHE A 54 13.92 4.93 22.50
C PHE A 54 15.17 4.87 21.61
N ALA A 55 15.03 5.06 20.28
CA ALA A 55 16.12 4.80 19.33
C ALA A 55 16.79 3.45 19.66
N ALA A 56 18.12 3.39 19.67
CA ALA A 56 18.86 2.19 20.06
C ALA A 56 18.95 1.95 21.59
N GLN A 57 18.29 2.77 22.42
CA GLN A 57 18.28 2.64 23.89
C GLN A 57 17.25 1.58 24.34
N ILE A 58 17.33 0.40 23.78
CA ILE A 58 16.39 -0.70 24.02
C ILE A 58 17.08 -1.90 24.64
N ASN A 59 16.38 -2.58 25.52
CA ASN A 59 16.77 -3.84 26.13
C ASN A 59 15.52 -4.63 26.54
N TYR A 60 15.70 -5.79 27.13
CA TYR A 60 14.61 -6.65 27.57
C TYR A 60 13.60 -5.91 28.46
N ASP A 61 14.07 -5.11 29.43
CA ASP A 61 13.18 -4.43 30.37
C ASP A 61 12.36 -3.31 29.71
N VAL A 62 12.94 -2.57 28.75
CA VAL A 62 12.21 -1.58 27.95
C VAL A 62 11.08 -2.26 27.18
N ILE A 63 11.40 -3.33 26.42
CA ILE A 63 10.39 -4.03 25.60
C ILE A 63 9.30 -4.64 26.47
N ARG A 64 9.67 -5.28 27.58
CA ARG A 64 8.73 -5.82 28.55
C ARG A 64 7.78 -4.75 29.07
N THR A 65 8.33 -3.60 29.46
CA THR A 65 7.55 -2.47 30.01
C THR A 65 6.54 -1.95 29.00
N GLN A 66 6.90 -1.84 27.73
CA GLN A 66 5.99 -1.40 26.69
C GLN A 66 4.90 -2.45 26.39
N ALA A 67 5.26 -3.74 26.34
CA ALA A 67 4.29 -4.83 26.19
C ALA A 67 3.25 -4.84 27.32
N ASP A 68 3.70 -4.70 28.58
CA ASP A 68 2.81 -4.59 29.74
C ASP A 68 1.90 -3.36 29.66
N ALA A 69 2.44 -2.23 29.18
CA ALA A 69 1.69 -1.00 29.03
C ALA A 69 0.60 -1.07 27.94
N ILE A 70 0.86 -1.76 26.82
CA ILE A 70 -0.16 -2.01 25.77
C ILE A 70 -1.36 -2.77 26.36
N VAL A 71 -1.10 -3.78 27.19
CA VAL A 71 -2.16 -4.56 27.84
C VAL A 71 -2.88 -3.73 28.90
N SER A 72 -2.13 -3.12 29.82
CA SER A 72 -2.69 -2.40 30.96
C SER A 72 -3.45 -1.12 30.57
N SER A 73 -3.08 -0.47 29.48
CA SER A 73 -3.81 0.68 28.91
C SER A 73 -5.09 0.30 28.18
N GLY A 74 -5.29 -0.99 27.88
CA GLY A 74 -6.42 -1.49 27.10
C GLY A 74 -6.23 -1.38 25.58
N LEU A 75 -5.09 -0.91 25.07
CA LEU A 75 -4.83 -0.78 23.63
C LEU A 75 -4.84 -2.14 22.92
N GLN A 76 -4.41 -3.24 23.60
CA GLN A 76 -4.52 -4.58 23.06
C GLN A 76 -5.96 -4.92 22.65
N GLY A 77 -6.96 -4.60 23.49
CA GLY A 77 -8.37 -4.85 23.21
C GLY A 77 -8.97 -3.98 22.09
N ILE A 78 -8.24 -2.95 21.66
CA ILE A 78 -8.59 -2.10 20.51
C ILE A 78 -8.01 -2.65 19.21
N GLY A 79 -6.94 -3.48 19.28
CA GLY A 79 -6.29 -4.07 18.12
C GLY A 79 -4.78 -3.81 18.01
N TYR A 80 -4.18 -3.06 18.93
CA TYR A 80 -2.73 -2.88 18.99
C TYR A 80 -2.07 -4.16 19.48
N GLN A 81 -1.66 -5.01 18.54
CA GLN A 81 -1.19 -6.37 18.83
C GLN A 81 0.32 -6.57 18.66
N TYR A 82 0.99 -5.74 17.84
CA TYR A 82 2.40 -5.90 17.58
C TYR A 82 3.27 -5.11 18.57
N VAL A 83 4.35 -5.72 19.04
CA VAL A 83 5.45 -5.08 19.77
C VAL A 83 6.70 -5.24 18.93
N ASN A 84 7.05 -4.20 18.19
CA ASN A 84 8.13 -4.22 17.21
C ASN A 84 9.40 -3.63 17.81
N ILE A 85 10.42 -4.47 17.91
CA ILE A 85 11.78 -4.09 18.30
C ILE A 85 12.48 -3.54 17.06
N ASP A 86 12.87 -2.27 17.11
CA ASP A 86 13.62 -1.61 16.05
C ASP A 86 15.14 -1.81 16.23
N GLU A 87 15.98 -1.11 15.47
CA GLU A 87 17.43 -1.20 15.57
C GLU A 87 17.93 -0.96 17.00
N GLY A 88 19.03 -1.59 17.38
CA GLY A 88 19.65 -1.47 18.69
C GLY A 88 19.72 -2.77 19.49
N TRP A 89 19.07 -3.83 19.04
CA TRP A 89 19.09 -5.14 19.72
C TRP A 89 20.30 -6.00 19.32
N TRP A 90 20.78 -5.87 18.09
CA TRP A 90 21.85 -6.68 17.54
C TRP A 90 23.12 -5.86 17.29
N GLN A 91 24.24 -6.38 17.75
CA GLN A 91 25.54 -5.71 17.70
C GLN A 91 26.45 -6.21 16.56
N GLY A 92 25.93 -7.06 15.65
CA GLY A 92 26.68 -7.56 14.49
C GLY A 92 27.54 -8.77 14.77
N THR A 93 27.42 -9.43 15.94
CA THR A 93 28.22 -10.60 16.28
C THR A 93 27.53 -11.91 15.93
N ARG A 94 28.31 -12.89 15.44
CA ARG A 94 27.81 -14.22 15.08
C ARG A 94 28.67 -15.30 15.74
N ASP A 95 28.09 -16.46 16.02
CA ASP A 95 28.79 -17.63 16.49
C ASP A 95 29.60 -18.33 15.36
N SER A 96 30.29 -19.42 15.69
CA SER A 96 31.10 -20.18 14.72
C SER A 96 30.26 -20.87 13.63
N ALA A 97 28.94 -21.01 13.84
CA ALA A 97 27.99 -21.54 12.86
C ALA A 97 27.33 -20.42 12.03
N GLY A 98 27.65 -19.14 12.28
CA GLY A 98 27.12 -17.99 11.62
C GLY A 98 25.77 -17.47 12.19
N ASN A 99 25.28 -18.05 13.28
CA ASN A 99 24.05 -17.60 13.92
C ASN A 99 24.28 -16.27 14.66
N ILE A 100 23.26 -15.41 14.64
CA ILE A 100 23.28 -14.14 15.37
C ILE A 100 23.40 -14.40 16.87
N THR A 101 24.30 -13.68 17.53
CA THR A 101 24.44 -13.65 18.97
C THR A 101 24.05 -12.30 19.53
N VAL A 102 23.52 -12.25 20.76
CA VAL A 102 23.10 -11.02 21.42
C VAL A 102 23.83 -10.81 22.73
N ASP A 103 23.92 -9.57 23.19
CA ASP A 103 24.43 -9.28 24.53
C ASP A 103 23.45 -9.77 25.61
N THR A 104 23.77 -10.85 26.28
CA THR A 104 22.90 -11.49 27.29
C THR A 104 22.69 -10.64 28.54
N ARG A 105 23.44 -9.56 28.75
CA ARG A 105 23.21 -8.58 29.83
C ARG A 105 22.05 -7.67 29.49
N GLU A 106 21.93 -7.26 28.22
CA GLU A 106 20.83 -6.44 27.73
C GLU A 106 19.60 -7.28 27.39
N TRP A 107 19.83 -8.53 26.96
CA TRP A 107 18.79 -9.47 26.51
C TRP A 107 18.91 -10.82 27.27
N PRO A 108 18.56 -10.84 28.58
CA PRO A 108 18.61 -12.07 29.37
C PRO A 108 17.73 -13.17 28.79
N GLY A 109 18.32 -14.34 28.51
CA GLY A 109 17.64 -15.44 27.83
C GLY A 109 17.58 -15.32 26.31
N GLY A 110 18.17 -14.27 25.72
CA GLY A 110 18.21 -14.03 24.28
C GLY A 110 16.89 -13.54 23.71
N MET A 111 16.84 -13.43 22.38
CA MET A 111 15.66 -12.85 21.70
C MET A 111 14.43 -13.77 21.75
N GLN A 112 14.61 -15.08 21.87
CA GLN A 112 13.50 -15.99 22.09
C GLN A 112 12.76 -15.67 23.40
N ALA A 113 13.46 -15.39 24.50
CA ALA A 113 12.84 -15.02 25.77
C ALA A 113 12.02 -13.72 25.66
N VAL A 114 12.43 -12.79 24.79
CA VAL A 114 11.68 -11.57 24.48
C VAL A 114 10.39 -11.90 23.75
N ALA A 115 10.46 -12.69 22.68
CA ALA A 115 9.29 -13.12 21.92
C ALA A 115 8.30 -13.91 22.80
N ASP A 116 8.80 -14.87 23.60
CA ASP A 116 8.00 -15.66 24.55
C ASP A 116 7.27 -14.75 25.56
N TYR A 117 7.96 -13.72 26.06
CA TYR A 117 7.33 -12.76 26.99
C TYR A 117 6.20 -11.99 26.30
N ILE A 118 6.44 -11.45 25.10
CA ILE A 118 5.43 -10.72 24.33
C ILE A 118 4.23 -11.63 24.06
N HIS A 119 4.45 -12.87 23.65
CA HIS A 119 3.40 -13.87 23.43
C HIS A 119 2.63 -14.21 24.70
N SER A 120 3.31 -14.27 25.86
CA SER A 120 2.66 -14.49 27.18
C SER A 120 1.63 -13.43 27.52
N LYS A 121 1.72 -12.24 26.90
CA LYS A 121 0.75 -11.14 27.02
C LYS A 121 -0.38 -11.21 25.99
N GLY A 122 -0.37 -12.21 25.09
CA GLY A 122 -1.30 -12.30 23.97
C GLY A 122 -1.02 -11.28 22.86
N LEU A 123 0.22 -10.81 22.77
CA LEU A 123 0.72 -9.88 21.74
C LEU A 123 1.60 -10.64 20.73
N LYS A 124 1.94 -9.99 19.64
CA LYS A 124 2.81 -10.48 18.57
C LYS A 124 4.16 -9.78 18.62
N ALA A 125 5.23 -10.53 18.43
CA ALA A 125 6.59 -10.03 18.49
C ALA A 125 7.11 -9.63 17.11
N GLY A 126 7.66 -8.42 16.99
CA GLY A 126 8.36 -7.98 15.79
C GLY A 126 9.84 -7.72 16.04
N ILE A 127 10.66 -7.91 15.03
CA ILE A 127 12.10 -7.72 15.05
C ILE A 127 12.56 -6.87 13.87
N TYR A 128 13.78 -6.36 13.92
CA TYR A 128 14.41 -5.51 12.91
C TYR A 128 15.67 -6.15 12.36
N THR A 129 15.95 -5.93 11.09
CA THR A 129 17.26 -6.10 10.47
C THR A 129 17.44 -5.13 9.30
N ASP A 130 18.61 -5.11 8.67
CA ASP A 130 18.89 -4.36 7.44
C ASP A 130 19.07 -5.31 6.25
N ALA A 131 18.71 -4.86 5.07
CA ALA A 131 18.86 -5.62 3.84
C ALA A 131 20.31 -5.75 3.36
N GLY A 132 21.17 -4.82 3.72
CA GLY A 132 22.59 -4.85 3.40
C GLY A 132 23.41 -5.66 4.41
N ARG A 133 24.75 -5.58 4.26
CA ARG A 133 25.70 -6.23 5.15
C ARG A 133 25.80 -5.54 6.49
N ASP A 134 25.73 -4.23 6.48
CA ASP A 134 25.75 -3.38 7.67
C ASP A 134 24.39 -2.71 7.85
N GLY A 135 23.92 -2.55 9.09
CA GLY A 135 22.73 -1.80 9.43
C GLY A 135 22.95 -0.29 9.43
N CYS A 136 21.99 0.47 10.00
CA CYS A 136 22.10 1.92 10.14
C CYS A 136 23.13 2.37 11.18
N GLY A 137 23.65 1.47 11.96
CA GLY A 137 24.82 1.75 12.79
C GLY A 137 24.53 1.99 14.26
N TYR A 138 23.39 1.55 14.77
CA TYR A 138 22.99 1.81 16.15
C TYR A 138 22.78 0.50 16.94
N TYR A 139 23.24 0.46 18.20
CA TYR A 139 22.83 -0.53 19.17
C TYR A 139 23.03 -0.05 20.62
N TYR A 140 22.35 -0.72 21.55
CA TYR A 140 22.41 -0.39 22.97
C TYR A 140 23.61 -1.10 23.65
N PRO A 141 24.26 -0.47 24.66
CA PRO A 141 24.06 0.91 25.07
C PRO A 141 24.67 1.91 24.10
N THR A 142 24.03 3.09 23.95
CA THR A 142 24.56 4.17 23.10
C THR A 142 26.00 4.51 23.43
N GLY A 143 26.78 4.81 22.39
CA GLY A 143 28.23 5.07 22.50
C GLY A 143 29.08 3.88 22.15
N ARG A 144 28.53 2.67 21.99
CA ARG A 144 29.23 1.62 21.27
C ARG A 144 29.02 1.84 19.76
N PRO A 145 30.08 1.80 18.94
CA PRO A 145 29.89 1.75 17.50
C PRO A 145 29.17 0.44 17.14
N ALA A 146 28.28 0.47 16.18
CA ALA A 146 27.76 -0.74 15.58
C ALA A 146 28.96 -1.53 15.02
N ALA A 147 29.00 -2.82 15.30
CA ALA A 147 29.99 -3.66 14.68
C ALA A 147 29.66 -3.84 13.20
N PRO A 148 30.65 -3.96 12.31
CA PRO A 148 30.43 -4.41 10.95
C PRO A 148 29.64 -5.74 10.93
N GLY A 149 28.77 -5.92 9.95
CA GLY A 149 27.98 -7.14 9.83
C GLY A 149 26.68 -7.13 10.62
N SER A 150 26.13 -5.94 10.96
CA SER A 150 24.84 -5.79 11.65
C SER A 150 23.63 -5.84 10.72
N GLY A 151 23.80 -6.15 9.43
CA GLY A 151 22.72 -6.44 8.48
C GLY A 151 22.69 -7.92 8.09
N SER A 152 21.74 -8.30 7.26
CA SER A 152 21.48 -9.71 6.91
C SER A 152 21.96 -10.14 5.53
N GLU A 153 22.59 -9.26 4.74
CA GLU A 153 23.14 -9.65 3.43
C GLU A 153 24.10 -10.84 3.53
N GLY A 154 23.92 -11.81 2.63
CA GLY A 154 24.68 -13.06 2.66
C GLY A 154 24.19 -14.07 3.70
N HIS A 155 23.22 -13.71 4.56
CA HIS A 155 22.69 -14.55 5.64
C HIS A 155 21.18 -14.65 5.66
N TYR A 156 20.44 -14.18 4.64
CA TYR A 156 18.97 -14.10 4.67
C TYR A 156 18.33 -15.42 5.12
N ASP A 157 18.68 -16.55 4.53
CA ASP A 157 18.12 -17.86 4.90
C ASP A 157 18.38 -18.25 6.35
N GLN A 158 19.56 -17.91 6.86
CA GLN A 158 19.95 -18.24 8.23
C GLN A 158 19.26 -17.34 9.23
N ASP A 159 19.25 -16.03 8.98
CA ASP A 159 18.72 -15.03 9.90
C ASP A 159 17.21 -15.11 10.00
N PHE A 160 16.49 -15.16 8.88
CA PHE A 160 15.01 -15.26 8.92
C PHE A 160 14.54 -16.59 9.50
N ARG A 161 15.27 -17.70 9.29
CA ARG A 161 15.01 -18.95 9.98
C ARG A 161 15.24 -18.81 11.49
N GLN A 162 16.29 -18.10 11.91
CA GLN A 162 16.57 -17.85 13.32
C GLN A 162 15.48 -16.98 13.95
N PHE A 163 15.02 -15.90 13.28
CA PHE A 163 13.92 -15.06 13.75
C PHE A 163 12.61 -15.87 13.89
N ALA A 164 12.26 -16.67 12.90
CA ALA A 164 11.11 -17.57 12.97
C ALA A 164 11.25 -18.61 14.09
N THR A 165 12.44 -19.16 14.32
CA THR A 165 12.70 -20.10 15.41
C THR A 165 12.60 -19.43 16.79
N TRP A 166 12.97 -18.16 16.91
CA TRP A 166 12.77 -17.38 18.13
C TRP A 166 11.30 -16.97 18.37
N GLY A 167 10.42 -17.19 17.37
CA GLY A 167 9.01 -16.91 17.49
C GLY A 167 8.60 -15.48 17.09
N PHE A 168 9.37 -14.79 16.26
CA PHE A 168 8.98 -13.47 15.78
C PHE A 168 7.93 -13.57 14.66
N ASP A 169 6.86 -12.79 14.77
CA ASP A 169 5.70 -12.74 13.86
C ASP A 169 5.83 -11.66 12.78
N PHE A 170 6.77 -10.74 12.94
CA PHE A 170 6.94 -9.56 12.10
C PHE A 170 8.42 -9.22 11.98
N VAL A 171 8.86 -8.82 10.80
CA VAL A 171 10.21 -8.30 10.58
C VAL A 171 10.18 -7.00 9.77
N LYS A 172 10.76 -5.93 10.32
CA LYS A 172 11.11 -4.72 9.57
C LYS A 172 12.51 -4.92 9.00
N VAL A 173 12.63 -4.73 7.69
CA VAL A 173 13.93 -4.79 7.01
C VAL A 173 14.25 -3.42 6.46
N ASP A 174 15.31 -2.82 7.00
CA ASP A 174 15.75 -1.46 6.64
C ASP A 174 16.70 -1.47 5.44
N TRP A 175 17.11 -0.29 5.00
CA TRP A 175 17.82 -0.11 3.74
C TRP A 175 19.16 0.65 3.87
N CYS A 176 19.68 0.89 5.06
CA CYS A 176 20.92 1.65 5.25
C CYS A 176 22.12 0.99 4.55
N GLY A 177 22.33 -0.28 4.82
CA GLY A 177 23.39 -1.07 4.16
C GLY A 177 23.08 -1.30 2.70
N GLY A 178 21.82 -1.64 2.36
CA GLY A 178 21.42 -1.80 0.97
C GLY A 178 21.69 -0.57 0.13
N ASN A 179 21.41 0.63 0.66
CA ASN A 179 21.72 1.91 0.00
C ASN A 179 23.24 2.15 -0.09
N ALA A 180 23.98 1.89 0.98
CA ALA A 180 25.44 2.08 1.00
C ALA A 180 26.17 1.15 0.01
N GLU A 181 25.64 -0.04 -0.20
CA GLU A 181 26.18 -1.06 -1.10
C GLU A 181 25.61 -0.98 -2.51
N HIS A 182 24.70 0.00 -2.77
CA HIS A 182 24.03 0.19 -4.07
C HIS A 182 23.28 -1.06 -4.56
N LEU A 183 22.65 -1.80 -3.65
CA LEU A 183 21.83 -2.94 -3.99
C LEU A 183 20.58 -2.49 -4.76
N ASP A 184 19.99 -3.39 -5.56
CA ASP A 184 18.71 -3.13 -6.19
C ASP A 184 17.57 -3.50 -5.23
N PRO A 185 16.71 -2.55 -4.80
CA PRO A 185 15.71 -2.81 -3.78
C PRO A 185 14.76 -3.95 -4.15
N ARG A 186 14.26 -3.95 -5.38
CA ARG A 186 13.27 -4.94 -5.82
C ARG A 186 13.81 -6.37 -5.74
N SER A 187 14.98 -6.63 -6.30
CA SER A 187 15.57 -7.98 -6.30
C SER A 187 16.03 -8.39 -4.90
N THR A 188 16.52 -7.45 -4.11
CA THR A 188 16.96 -7.71 -2.74
C THR A 188 15.78 -8.07 -1.83
N TYR A 189 14.70 -7.29 -1.84
CA TYR A 189 13.51 -7.61 -1.05
C TYR A 189 12.76 -8.83 -1.58
N GLN A 190 12.88 -9.17 -2.87
CA GLN A 190 12.40 -10.46 -3.37
C GLN A 190 13.19 -11.62 -2.75
N ALA A 191 14.52 -11.54 -2.70
CA ALA A 191 15.35 -12.55 -2.07
C ALA A 191 15.04 -12.71 -0.56
N ILE A 192 14.76 -11.59 0.12
CA ILE A 192 14.33 -11.56 1.52
C ILE A 192 12.97 -12.23 1.71
N SER A 193 11.98 -11.86 0.89
CA SER A 193 10.65 -12.47 0.92
C SER A 193 10.71 -13.99 0.68
N ASP A 194 11.53 -14.42 -0.27
CA ASP A 194 11.77 -15.84 -0.54
C ASP A 194 12.42 -16.55 0.64
N ALA A 195 13.37 -15.90 1.33
CA ALA A 195 14.02 -16.44 2.52
C ALA A 195 13.05 -16.57 3.70
N ILE A 196 12.16 -15.59 3.90
CA ILE A 196 11.05 -15.67 4.87
C ILE A 196 10.13 -16.84 4.54
N GLY A 197 9.80 -17.02 3.26
CA GLY A 197 8.98 -18.16 2.80
C GLY A 197 9.65 -19.51 3.12
N ARG A 198 10.96 -19.64 2.88
CA ARG A 198 11.72 -20.85 3.23
C ARG A 198 11.80 -21.06 4.75
N ALA A 199 12.00 -19.99 5.53
CA ALA A 199 11.98 -20.05 6.98
C ALA A 199 10.62 -20.54 7.50
N THR A 200 9.52 -20.00 6.98
CA THR A 200 8.14 -20.44 7.28
C THR A 200 7.95 -21.92 6.98
N ALA A 201 8.39 -22.38 5.81
CA ALA A 201 8.27 -23.79 5.41
C ALA A 201 9.05 -24.73 6.34
N GLN A 202 10.19 -24.28 6.88
CA GLN A 202 11.04 -25.07 7.77
C GLN A 202 10.58 -25.08 9.24
N THR A 203 10.05 -23.95 9.72
CA THR A 203 9.71 -23.76 11.14
C THR A 203 8.23 -23.88 11.43
N GLY A 204 7.37 -23.72 10.41
CA GLY A 204 5.93 -23.58 10.58
C GLY A 204 5.51 -22.20 11.10
N HIS A 205 6.43 -21.25 11.29
CA HIS A 205 6.16 -19.91 11.86
C HIS A 205 6.25 -18.83 10.80
N PRO A 206 5.12 -18.28 10.32
CA PRO A 206 5.10 -17.24 9.30
C PRO A 206 5.40 -15.86 9.89
N MET A 207 6.07 -15.00 9.12
CA MET A 207 6.37 -13.62 9.50
C MET A 207 5.78 -12.62 8.50
N VAL A 208 5.29 -11.50 9.02
CA VAL A 208 4.94 -10.31 8.23
C VAL A 208 6.22 -9.58 7.83
N LEU A 209 6.39 -9.30 6.54
CA LEU A 209 7.49 -8.47 6.04
C LEU A 209 7.04 -7.01 5.94
N SER A 210 7.81 -6.11 6.56
CA SER A 210 7.74 -4.66 6.39
C SER A 210 8.99 -4.18 5.65
N VAL A 211 8.81 -3.71 4.43
CA VAL A 211 9.86 -3.12 3.59
C VAL A 211 10.12 -1.69 4.06
N CYS A 212 11.36 -1.35 4.37
CA CYS A 212 11.74 -0.02 4.86
C CYS A 212 12.87 0.59 4.01
N ASP A 213 12.61 0.76 2.71
CA ASP A 213 13.52 1.39 1.75
C ASP A 213 13.25 2.90 1.56
N TRP A 214 12.45 3.49 2.44
CA TRP A 214 12.08 4.92 2.45
C TRP A 214 11.47 5.43 1.15
N GLY A 215 10.82 4.57 0.38
CA GLY A 215 10.22 4.89 -0.92
C GLY A 215 11.19 4.82 -2.10
N ALA A 216 12.39 4.24 -1.92
CA ALA A 216 13.37 4.10 -3.00
C ALA A 216 12.81 3.23 -4.14
N GLN A 217 12.96 3.70 -5.38
CA GLN A 217 12.47 3.02 -6.58
C GLN A 217 10.97 2.63 -6.52
N ASN A 218 10.14 3.43 -5.81
CA ASN A 218 8.70 3.28 -5.76
C ASN A 218 8.24 1.89 -5.29
N PRO A 219 8.41 1.53 -4.00
CA PRO A 219 8.06 0.21 -3.49
C PRO A 219 6.59 -0.16 -3.72
N TRP A 220 5.69 0.80 -3.83
CA TRP A 220 4.29 0.57 -4.20
C TRP A 220 4.10 -0.06 -5.60
N ASP A 221 5.10 0.00 -6.49
CA ASP A 221 5.03 -0.60 -7.82
C ASP A 221 5.49 -2.07 -7.82
N TRP A 222 6.31 -2.50 -6.85
CA TRP A 222 6.91 -3.83 -6.85
C TRP A 222 6.76 -4.65 -5.56
N ALA A 223 6.51 -4.01 -4.40
CA ALA A 223 6.38 -4.72 -3.13
C ALA A 223 5.04 -5.47 -2.94
N PRO A 224 3.90 -5.05 -3.58
CA PRO A 224 2.68 -5.85 -3.52
C PRO A 224 2.94 -7.30 -3.99
N GLY A 225 2.51 -8.27 -3.19
CA GLY A 225 2.72 -9.70 -3.47
C GLY A 225 3.99 -10.30 -2.87
N MET A 226 4.97 -9.49 -2.44
CA MET A 226 6.15 -9.98 -1.71
C MET A 226 6.19 -9.50 -0.25
N SER A 227 5.50 -8.43 0.08
CA SER A 227 5.43 -7.89 1.44
C SER A 227 4.02 -7.44 1.81
N THR A 228 3.77 -7.30 3.11
CA THR A 228 2.50 -6.83 3.66
C THR A 228 2.42 -5.31 3.67
N MET A 229 3.52 -4.64 3.94
CA MET A 229 3.60 -3.19 4.01
C MET A 229 4.96 -2.68 3.54
N TRP A 230 5.00 -1.44 3.08
CA TRP A 230 6.21 -0.78 2.60
C TRP A 230 6.20 0.71 2.92
N ARG A 231 7.33 1.22 3.39
CA ARG A 231 7.55 2.65 3.62
C ARG A 231 7.48 3.40 2.29
N THR A 232 6.76 4.50 2.29
CA THR A 232 6.58 5.34 1.11
C THR A 232 7.45 6.59 1.13
N SER A 233 8.12 6.85 2.25
CA SER A 233 8.93 8.05 2.48
C SER A 233 9.99 7.82 3.55
N GLY A 234 10.88 8.78 3.73
CA GLY A 234 11.81 8.87 4.85
C GLY A 234 11.11 8.96 6.21
N ASP A 235 11.90 8.90 7.28
CA ASP A 235 11.37 8.89 8.63
C ASP A 235 10.60 10.16 8.97
N ILE A 236 9.47 9.98 9.65
CA ILE A 236 8.58 11.06 10.09
C ILE A 236 9.26 11.97 11.13
N ILE A 237 10.13 11.39 11.94
CA ILE A 237 11.06 12.12 12.81
C ILE A 237 12.40 11.39 12.90
N TYR A 238 13.48 12.13 13.06
CA TYR A 238 14.75 11.58 13.51
C TYR A 238 14.83 11.64 15.03
N TRP A 239 15.54 10.69 15.63
CA TRP A 239 15.69 10.63 17.09
C TRP A 239 16.14 11.97 17.70
N GLY A 240 15.47 12.38 18.77
CA GLY A 240 15.71 13.66 19.44
C GLY A 240 15.03 14.87 18.79
N GLN A 241 14.40 14.72 17.63
CA GLN A 241 13.59 15.77 17.02
C GLN A 241 12.16 15.75 17.57
N ARG A 242 11.49 16.89 17.46
CA ARG A 242 10.05 16.99 17.75
C ARG A 242 9.25 16.74 16.48
N PRO A 243 8.11 16.06 16.57
CA PRO A 243 7.21 15.93 15.44
C PRO A 243 6.68 17.29 14.98
N SER A 244 6.35 17.42 13.71
CA SER A 244 5.71 18.60 13.13
C SER A 244 4.61 18.18 12.16
N MET A 245 3.57 19.02 12.03
CA MET A 245 2.49 18.76 11.05
C MET A 245 3.00 18.78 9.62
N ASP A 246 4.03 19.58 9.31
CA ASP A 246 4.64 19.58 7.96
C ASP A 246 5.20 18.21 7.60
N ARG A 247 5.86 17.53 8.55
CA ARG A 247 6.35 16.15 8.33
C ARG A 247 5.21 15.15 8.22
N VAL A 248 4.21 15.24 9.10
CA VAL A 248 3.00 14.41 9.02
C VAL A 248 2.35 14.54 7.65
N LEU A 249 2.18 15.77 7.16
CA LEU A 249 1.57 16.03 5.86
C LEU A 249 2.45 15.55 4.70
N ALA A 250 3.78 15.72 4.79
CA ALA A 250 4.70 15.23 3.76
C ALA A 250 4.67 13.69 3.64
N ASN A 251 4.68 12.98 4.78
CA ASN A 251 4.60 11.52 4.78
C ASN A 251 3.21 11.03 4.33
N PHE A 252 2.14 11.72 4.75
CA PHE A 252 0.78 11.45 4.25
C PHE A 252 0.68 11.60 2.73
N ASP A 253 1.26 12.66 2.16
CA ASP A 253 1.26 12.89 0.70
C ASP A 253 2.05 11.81 -0.04
N SER A 254 3.22 11.43 0.50
CA SER A 254 4.05 10.37 -0.07
C SER A 254 3.38 8.99 -0.03
N ALA A 255 2.39 8.80 0.83
CA ALA A 255 1.66 7.53 0.93
C ALA A 255 0.44 7.43 0.01
N GLN A 256 0.20 8.43 -0.85
CA GLN A 256 -1.00 8.46 -1.69
C GLN A 256 -0.87 7.53 -2.93
N HIS A 257 -0.82 6.21 -2.68
CA HIS A 257 -0.74 5.17 -3.71
C HIS A 257 -1.92 4.18 -3.62
N PRO A 258 -3.18 4.65 -3.79
CA PRO A 258 -4.37 3.83 -3.55
C PRO A 258 -4.48 2.61 -4.47
N ALA A 259 -3.83 2.62 -5.64
CA ALA A 259 -3.84 1.48 -6.55
C ALA A 259 -3.00 0.30 -6.05
N ALA A 260 -1.96 0.56 -5.24
CA ALA A 260 -1.12 -0.46 -4.64
C ALA A 260 -1.75 -1.09 -3.40
N GLN A 261 -2.72 -0.40 -2.78
CA GLN A 261 -3.29 -0.80 -1.49
C GLN A 261 -4.57 -1.61 -1.64
N ASN A 262 -4.60 -2.74 -0.95
CA ASN A 262 -5.77 -3.61 -0.81
C ASN A 262 -5.60 -4.49 0.44
N VAL A 263 -6.54 -5.41 0.66
CA VAL A 263 -6.42 -6.37 1.77
C VAL A 263 -5.11 -7.16 1.66
N GLY A 264 -4.27 -7.05 2.67
CA GLY A 264 -2.96 -7.70 2.75
C GLY A 264 -1.78 -6.87 2.27
N HIS A 265 -2.01 -5.68 1.72
CA HIS A 265 -0.98 -4.82 1.13
C HIS A 265 -1.22 -3.36 1.48
N TYR A 266 -0.31 -2.72 2.23
CA TYR A 266 -0.53 -1.41 2.83
C TYR A 266 0.63 -0.45 2.60
N ASN A 267 0.31 0.76 2.14
CA ASN A 267 1.23 1.89 2.11
C ASN A 267 1.53 2.32 3.55
N ASP A 268 2.79 2.47 3.89
CA ASP A 268 3.26 2.84 5.22
C ASP A 268 3.89 4.24 5.21
N PRO A 269 3.17 5.26 5.72
CA PRO A 269 3.70 6.62 5.86
C PRO A 269 4.62 6.79 7.07
N ASP A 270 5.04 5.72 7.72
CA ASP A 270 5.79 5.65 8.97
C ASP A 270 4.91 5.62 10.24
N MET A 271 5.57 5.41 11.37
CA MET A 271 4.95 5.28 12.69
C MET A 271 4.13 6.51 13.10
N LEU A 272 3.17 6.28 13.98
CA LEU A 272 2.44 7.36 14.63
C LEU A 272 3.34 8.13 15.61
N VAL A 273 3.34 9.46 15.51
CA VAL A 273 3.95 10.36 16.50
C VAL A 273 2.92 10.94 17.48
N VAL A 274 1.74 10.32 17.56
CA VAL A 274 0.65 10.67 18.48
C VAL A 274 1.12 10.60 19.94
N GLY A 275 0.91 11.67 20.70
CA GLY A 275 1.32 11.76 22.09
C GLY A 275 2.80 12.02 22.33
N MET A 276 3.59 12.21 21.27
CA MET A 276 4.97 12.68 21.41
C MET A 276 5.00 14.19 21.71
N PRO A 277 6.01 14.69 22.42
CA PRO A 277 6.08 16.11 22.80
C PRO A 277 6.13 17.03 21.58
N GLY A 278 5.22 18.01 21.52
CA GLY A 278 5.20 19.03 20.47
C GLY A 278 3.86 19.20 19.76
N PHE A 279 2.95 18.23 19.89
CA PHE A 279 1.61 18.32 19.31
C PHE A 279 0.54 18.69 20.34
N THR A 280 -0.45 19.46 19.91
CA THR A 280 -1.73 19.63 20.62
C THR A 280 -2.58 18.36 20.44
N ALA A 281 -3.64 18.22 21.27
CA ALA A 281 -4.61 17.15 21.09
C ALA A 281 -5.22 17.16 19.68
N ALA A 282 -5.58 18.32 19.15
CA ALA A 282 -6.16 18.46 17.81
C ALA A 282 -5.18 18.05 16.69
N GLN A 283 -3.90 18.35 16.83
CA GLN A 283 -2.87 17.89 15.90
C GLN A 283 -2.66 16.37 15.97
N ASN A 284 -2.69 15.78 17.18
CA ASN A 284 -2.65 14.34 17.35
C ASN A 284 -3.87 13.66 16.71
N GLN A 285 -5.07 14.23 16.88
CA GLN A 285 -6.29 13.75 16.22
C GLN A 285 -6.21 13.88 14.69
N SER A 286 -5.69 15.00 14.20
CA SER A 286 -5.46 15.22 12.77
C SER A 286 -4.52 14.17 12.19
N HIS A 287 -3.39 13.93 12.86
CA HIS A 287 -2.43 12.91 12.44
C HIS A 287 -3.07 11.51 12.37
N LEU A 288 -3.76 11.07 13.44
CA LEU A 288 -4.41 9.76 13.43
C LEU A 288 -5.53 9.67 12.37
N SER A 289 -6.25 10.79 12.10
CA SER A 289 -7.27 10.86 11.06
C SER A 289 -6.68 10.65 9.66
N LEU A 290 -5.49 11.20 9.39
CA LEU A 290 -4.79 11.06 8.11
C LEU A 290 -4.30 9.62 7.91
N TRP A 291 -3.79 8.95 8.93
CA TRP A 291 -3.43 7.53 8.85
C TRP A 291 -4.66 6.65 8.68
N ALA A 292 -5.72 6.90 9.42
CA ALA A 292 -6.96 6.12 9.32
C ALA A 292 -7.65 6.25 7.96
N ILE A 293 -7.69 7.45 7.37
CA ILE A 293 -8.24 7.62 6.02
C ILE A 293 -7.37 6.92 4.97
N SER A 294 -6.05 6.87 5.21
CA SER A 294 -5.12 6.12 4.36
C SER A 294 -5.26 4.61 4.51
N GLY A 295 -5.80 4.11 5.64
CA GLY A 295 -5.74 2.68 5.98
C GLY A 295 -4.30 2.21 6.12
N ALA A 296 -3.49 3.02 6.80
CA ALA A 296 -2.07 2.81 6.99
C ALA A 296 -1.79 1.99 8.24
N PRO A 297 -0.65 1.31 8.36
CA PRO A 297 -0.26 0.67 9.62
C PRO A 297 -0.30 1.67 10.80
N LEU A 298 -0.96 1.30 11.90
CA LEU A 298 -1.05 2.11 13.11
C LEU A 298 -0.02 1.63 14.15
N LEU A 299 1.26 1.95 13.91
CA LEU A 299 2.35 1.62 14.80
C LEU A 299 2.69 2.83 15.67
N ALA A 300 2.27 2.80 16.94
CA ALA A 300 2.55 3.89 17.90
C ALA A 300 4.05 4.01 18.18
N GLY A 301 4.60 5.22 18.07
CA GLY A 301 6.02 5.50 18.32
C GLY A 301 6.29 6.18 19.67
N ASN A 302 5.25 6.52 20.43
CA ASN A 302 5.39 7.14 21.74
C ASN A 302 5.70 6.12 22.84
N ASN A 303 6.18 6.58 23.99
CA ASN A 303 6.34 5.74 25.18
C ASN A 303 4.96 5.45 25.79
N ILE A 304 4.44 4.24 25.54
CA ILE A 304 3.12 3.80 25.98
C ILE A 304 3.03 3.78 27.53
N ALA A 305 4.11 3.39 28.21
CA ALA A 305 4.13 3.27 29.67
C ALA A 305 3.97 4.61 30.39
N THR A 306 4.28 5.72 29.71
CA THR A 306 4.20 7.07 30.31
C THR A 306 3.21 7.99 29.58
N MET A 307 2.43 7.46 28.64
CA MET A 307 1.46 8.26 27.88
C MET A 307 0.38 8.85 28.78
N THR A 308 -0.10 10.01 28.41
CA THR A 308 -1.23 10.65 29.09
C THR A 308 -2.55 9.93 28.80
N THR A 309 -3.56 10.15 29.65
CA THR A 309 -4.93 9.66 29.39
C THR A 309 -5.46 10.19 28.06
N GLU A 310 -5.20 11.46 27.71
CA GLU A 310 -5.59 12.07 26.45
C GLU A 310 -4.96 11.33 25.25
N THR A 311 -3.65 11.04 25.30
CA THR A 311 -2.97 10.26 24.26
C THR A 311 -3.58 8.87 24.12
N ARG A 312 -3.83 8.18 25.24
CA ARG A 312 -4.49 6.88 25.23
C ARG A 312 -5.87 6.96 24.57
N ASP A 313 -6.69 7.95 24.93
CA ASP A 313 -8.05 8.09 24.42
C ASP A 313 -8.06 8.41 22.92
N ILE A 314 -7.05 9.13 22.41
CA ILE A 314 -6.87 9.33 20.98
C ILE A 314 -6.53 8.01 20.29
N LEU A 315 -5.51 7.28 20.75
CA LEU A 315 -5.10 5.99 20.16
C LEU A 315 -6.21 4.92 20.26
N ALA A 316 -7.01 4.96 21.32
CA ALA A 316 -8.07 4.00 21.60
C ALA A 316 -9.44 4.36 20.98
N ASN A 317 -9.53 5.40 20.16
CA ASN A 317 -10.80 5.79 19.55
C ASN A 317 -11.27 4.70 18.56
N LYS A 318 -12.28 3.95 18.98
CA LYS A 318 -12.79 2.78 18.22
C LYS A 318 -13.36 3.15 16.87
N GLU A 319 -13.94 4.34 16.70
CA GLU A 319 -14.51 4.79 15.44
C GLU A 319 -13.38 5.10 14.43
N VAL A 320 -12.31 5.75 14.87
CA VAL A 320 -11.13 6.01 14.06
C VAL A 320 -10.45 4.71 13.64
N VAL A 321 -10.25 3.80 14.59
CA VAL A 321 -9.67 2.48 14.33
C VAL A 321 -10.53 1.67 13.37
N ALA A 322 -11.86 1.71 13.51
CA ALA A 322 -12.76 1.00 12.59
C ALA A 322 -12.72 1.56 11.16
N ILE A 323 -12.41 2.85 10.99
CA ILE A 323 -12.18 3.44 9.67
C ILE A 323 -10.88 2.93 9.07
N ASP A 324 -9.82 2.89 9.86
CA ASP A 324 -8.52 2.37 9.44
C ASP A 324 -8.60 0.90 9.03
N GLN A 325 -9.16 0.08 9.90
CA GLN A 325 -9.25 -1.38 9.80
C GLN A 325 -10.42 -1.87 8.94
N ASP A 326 -11.02 -1.00 8.11
CA ASP A 326 -12.16 -1.37 7.28
C ASP A 326 -11.83 -2.54 6.35
N ALA A 327 -12.74 -3.52 6.32
CA ALA A 327 -12.56 -4.81 5.64
C ALA A 327 -12.31 -4.72 4.12
N LEU A 328 -12.59 -3.57 3.49
CA LEU A 328 -12.28 -3.37 2.07
C LEU A 328 -10.78 -3.14 1.83
N GLY A 329 -9.99 -2.84 2.86
CA GLY A 329 -8.55 -2.57 2.74
C GLY A 329 -8.20 -1.39 1.82
N ARG A 330 -9.15 -0.51 1.54
CA ARG A 330 -8.98 0.60 0.59
C ARG A 330 -8.33 1.81 1.25
N GLN A 331 -7.53 2.52 0.48
CA GLN A 331 -7.03 3.84 0.84
C GLN A 331 -8.06 4.92 0.46
N GLY A 332 -8.19 5.96 1.29
CA GLY A 332 -8.94 7.17 0.92
C GLY A 332 -8.20 8.00 -0.12
N VAL A 333 -8.95 8.68 -0.97
CA VAL A 333 -8.41 9.49 -2.06
C VAL A 333 -8.90 10.94 -1.95
N LYS A 334 -8.10 11.90 -2.44
CA LYS A 334 -8.55 13.29 -2.54
C LYS A 334 -9.66 13.41 -3.56
N VAL A 335 -10.82 13.93 -3.14
CA VAL A 335 -12.02 14.05 -3.97
C VAL A 335 -12.38 15.50 -4.28
N ALA A 336 -11.90 16.45 -3.50
CA ALA A 336 -12.08 17.88 -3.75
C ALA A 336 -10.95 18.72 -3.16
N GLU A 337 -10.76 19.88 -3.77
CA GLU A 337 -9.91 20.96 -3.26
C GLU A 337 -10.54 22.27 -3.72
N ASP A 338 -11.25 22.96 -2.81
CA ASP A 338 -12.00 24.20 -3.16
C ASP A 338 -11.10 25.43 -3.22
N GLN A 339 -10.05 25.45 -2.39
CA GLN A 339 -9.03 26.47 -2.34
C GLN A 339 -7.66 25.78 -2.19
N ALA A 340 -6.59 26.45 -2.61
CA ALA A 340 -5.25 25.91 -2.40
C ALA A 340 -5.02 25.63 -0.91
N GLY A 341 -5.00 24.33 -0.54
CA GLY A 341 -4.82 23.86 0.82
C GLY A 341 -6.09 23.52 1.61
N SER A 342 -7.30 23.71 1.08
CA SER A 342 -8.53 23.19 1.69
C SER A 342 -8.97 21.94 0.93
N GLN A 343 -8.74 20.76 1.51
CA GLN A 343 -8.83 19.48 0.82
C GLN A 343 -9.87 18.57 1.46
N VAL A 344 -10.53 17.74 0.63
CA VAL A 344 -11.44 16.68 1.09
C VAL A 344 -10.93 15.35 0.58
N TYR A 345 -10.69 14.41 1.50
CA TYR A 345 -10.37 13.01 1.21
C TYR A 345 -11.56 12.13 1.55
N SER A 346 -11.80 11.09 0.76
CA SER A 346 -12.90 10.14 0.97
C SER A 346 -12.39 8.71 0.86
N LYS A 347 -12.74 7.88 1.85
CA LYS A 347 -12.52 6.43 1.87
C LYS A 347 -13.87 5.72 1.80
N VAL A 348 -14.02 4.82 0.84
CA VAL A 348 -15.18 3.93 0.78
C VAL A 348 -15.04 2.90 1.90
N LEU A 349 -16.08 2.78 2.72
CA LEU A 349 -16.14 1.80 3.81
C LEU A 349 -17.06 0.64 3.43
N ALA A 350 -16.87 -0.49 4.08
CA ALA A 350 -17.75 -1.65 3.98
C ALA A 350 -19.20 -1.26 4.35
N GLY A 351 -20.16 -1.71 3.54
CA GLY A 351 -21.58 -1.34 3.64
C GLY A 351 -21.97 -0.27 2.64
N THR A 352 -23.25 -0.35 2.16
CA THR A 352 -23.76 0.52 1.12
C THR A 352 -23.79 1.98 1.56
N GLY A 353 -23.28 2.87 0.74
CA GLY A 353 -23.34 4.32 0.93
C GLY A 353 -22.52 4.87 2.09
N ARG A 354 -21.60 4.09 2.65
CA ARG A 354 -20.76 4.51 3.78
C ARG A 354 -19.42 5.05 3.31
N ARG A 355 -19.05 6.21 3.85
CA ARG A 355 -17.77 6.89 3.58
C ARG A 355 -17.15 7.37 4.88
N ALA A 356 -15.83 7.24 5.00
CA ALA A 356 -15.06 8.12 5.88
C ALA A 356 -14.59 9.33 5.06
N VAL A 357 -14.54 10.47 5.70
CA VAL A 357 -14.16 11.74 5.07
C VAL A 357 -13.21 12.49 5.98
N VAL A 358 -12.08 12.92 5.43
CA VAL A 358 -11.19 13.89 6.09
C VAL A 358 -11.32 15.23 5.36
N ALA A 359 -11.75 16.26 6.08
CA ALA A 359 -11.61 17.65 5.68
C ALA A 359 -10.28 18.16 6.25
N LEU A 360 -9.32 18.45 5.39
CA LEU A 360 -7.95 18.85 5.73
C LEU A 360 -7.71 20.30 5.35
N ASN A 361 -7.29 21.10 6.32
CA ASN A 361 -6.88 22.49 6.11
C ASN A 361 -5.35 22.61 6.15
N ARG A 362 -4.75 22.90 5.00
CA ARG A 362 -3.29 23.15 4.88
C ARG A 362 -2.92 24.63 4.98
N THR A 363 -3.91 25.51 5.15
CA THR A 363 -3.68 26.96 5.21
C THR A 363 -3.28 27.43 6.60
N GLY A 364 -2.70 28.60 6.71
CA GLY A 364 -2.30 29.19 7.98
C GLY A 364 -3.45 29.85 8.79
N SER A 365 -4.70 29.71 8.38
CA SER A 365 -5.89 30.22 9.06
C SER A 365 -7.03 29.20 9.02
N ALA A 366 -7.98 29.33 9.95
CA ALA A 366 -9.17 28.48 9.93
C ALA A 366 -9.94 28.64 8.61
N SER A 367 -10.47 27.55 8.07
CA SER A 367 -11.19 27.52 6.78
C SER A 367 -12.47 26.72 6.90
N ASP A 368 -13.54 27.23 6.27
CA ASP A 368 -14.79 26.49 6.10
C ASP A 368 -14.67 25.57 4.88
N ILE A 369 -14.59 24.27 5.11
CA ILE A 369 -14.44 23.25 4.08
C ILE A 369 -15.78 22.62 3.76
N VAL A 370 -16.18 22.66 2.49
CA VAL A 370 -17.44 22.11 2.01
C VAL A 370 -17.26 20.68 1.53
N VAL A 371 -17.87 19.73 2.25
CA VAL A 371 -17.96 18.32 1.87
C VAL A 371 -19.23 18.13 1.03
N ARG A 372 -19.11 18.04 -0.29
CA ARG A 372 -20.23 17.78 -1.19
C ARG A 372 -20.47 16.29 -1.33
N PHE A 373 -21.70 15.83 -1.14
CA PHE A 373 -22.00 14.39 -1.18
C PHE A 373 -21.84 13.79 -2.57
N ALA A 374 -22.02 14.57 -3.61
CA ALA A 374 -21.71 14.16 -4.98
C ALA A 374 -20.23 13.81 -5.18
N ASP A 375 -19.32 14.56 -4.53
CA ASP A 375 -17.87 14.27 -4.58
C ASP A 375 -17.52 12.96 -3.87
N LEU A 376 -18.34 12.54 -2.90
CA LEU A 376 -18.23 11.26 -2.21
C LEU A 376 -18.87 10.09 -2.98
N GLY A 377 -19.53 10.38 -4.09
CA GLY A 377 -20.32 9.41 -4.84
C GLY A 377 -21.66 9.06 -4.21
N LEU A 378 -22.19 9.95 -3.39
CA LEU A 378 -23.48 9.77 -2.75
C LEU A 378 -24.55 10.63 -3.46
N ALA A 379 -25.80 10.19 -3.36
CA ALA A 379 -26.96 11.00 -3.79
C ALA A 379 -27.15 12.21 -2.86
N ALA A 380 -28.13 13.05 -3.17
CA ALA A 380 -28.28 14.39 -2.62
C ALA A 380 -28.42 14.49 -1.08
N ALA A 381 -28.84 13.42 -0.39
CA ALA A 381 -29.02 13.46 1.06
C ALA A 381 -28.18 12.41 1.77
N ALA A 382 -27.49 12.82 2.84
CA ALA A 382 -26.69 11.91 3.66
C ALA A 382 -26.68 12.34 5.13
N SER A 383 -26.51 11.36 6.03
CA SER A 383 -26.25 11.57 7.45
C SER A 383 -24.76 11.81 7.66
N VAL A 384 -24.43 12.76 8.52
CA VAL A 384 -23.05 13.12 8.85
C VAL A 384 -22.84 12.93 10.35
N ARG A 385 -21.69 12.33 10.72
CA ARG A 385 -21.23 12.19 12.11
C ARG A 385 -19.80 12.70 12.23
N ASN A 386 -19.53 13.51 13.21
CA ASN A 386 -18.17 13.87 13.60
C ASN A 386 -17.60 12.78 14.51
N VAL A 387 -16.51 12.15 14.07
CA VAL A 387 -15.93 10.98 14.72
C VAL A 387 -15.26 11.34 16.05
N TRP A 388 -14.56 12.47 16.11
CA TRP A 388 -13.83 12.88 17.30
C TRP A 388 -14.74 13.35 18.45
N THR A 389 -15.79 14.07 18.13
CA THR A 389 -16.76 14.54 19.11
C THR A 389 -17.88 13.53 19.37
N ALA A 390 -17.87 12.40 18.64
CA ALA A 390 -18.92 11.39 18.65
C ALA A 390 -20.33 11.98 18.46
N THR A 391 -20.46 13.06 17.66
CA THR A 391 -21.68 13.83 17.49
C THR A 391 -22.33 13.55 16.15
N ASP A 392 -23.60 13.15 16.18
CA ASP A 392 -24.42 13.03 14.99
C ASP A 392 -24.90 14.41 14.57
N VAL A 393 -24.40 14.89 13.44
CA VAL A 393 -24.82 16.18 12.84
C VAL A 393 -26.20 16.07 12.21
N GLY A 394 -26.66 14.83 11.95
CA GLY A 394 -27.94 14.52 11.32
C GLY A 394 -27.88 14.58 9.79
N SER A 395 -29.04 14.47 9.16
CA SER A 395 -29.14 14.52 7.69
C SER A 395 -28.90 15.91 7.15
N ARG A 396 -28.16 15.96 6.04
CA ARG A 396 -27.90 17.18 5.27
C ARG A 396 -28.29 16.95 3.81
N THR A 397 -28.64 18.02 3.13
CA THR A 397 -28.95 17.97 1.70
C THR A 397 -27.76 18.48 0.92
N THR A 398 -27.27 17.71 -0.04
CA THR A 398 -26.18 18.01 -0.98
C THR A 398 -24.78 18.16 -0.38
N SER A 399 -24.62 18.75 0.79
CA SER A 399 -23.31 19.02 1.38
C SER A 399 -23.37 19.24 2.90
N TYR A 400 -22.19 19.19 3.52
CA TYR A 400 -21.94 19.63 4.90
C TYR A 400 -20.71 20.52 4.91
N THR A 401 -20.80 21.67 5.56
CA THR A 401 -19.67 22.58 5.76
C THR A 401 -19.13 22.40 7.18
N VAL A 402 -17.82 22.24 7.30
CA VAL A 402 -17.14 22.13 8.59
C VAL A 402 -16.02 23.15 8.67
N ASN A 403 -15.95 23.87 9.81
CA ASN A 403 -14.82 24.76 10.11
C ASN A 403 -13.63 23.93 10.59
N VAL A 404 -12.49 24.08 9.92
CA VAL A 404 -11.25 23.35 10.23
C VAL A 404 -10.17 24.36 10.58
N PRO A 405 -9.57 24.29 11.79
CA PRO A 405 -8.46 25.17 12.17
C PRO A 405 -7.25 25.02 11.24
N ALA A 406 -6.33 25.98 11.30
CA ALA A 406 -5.11 25.99 10.53
C ALA A 406 -4.28 24.72 10.77
N HIS A 407 -3.81 24.06 9.69
CA HIS A 407 -2.98 22.86 9.73
C HIS A 407 -3.60 21.67 10.48
N GLU A 408 -4.92 21.60 10.54
CA GLU A 408 -5.67 20.52 11.21
C GLU A 408 -6.59 19.78 10.24
N ALA A 409 -7.17 18.68 10.71
CA ALA A 409 -8.11 17.86 9.98
C ALA A 409 -9.32 17.49 10.85
N VAL A 410 -10.49 17.42 10.23
CA VAL A 410 -11.71 16.87 10.85
C VAL A 410 -12.08 15.57 10.17
N LEU A 411 -12.27 14.52 10.97
CA LEU A 411 -12.70 13.20 10.49
C LEU A 411 -14.21 13.03 10.69
N LEU A 412 -14.88 12.68 9.61
CA LEU A 412 -16.32 12.47 9.57
C LEU A 412 -16.62 11.05 9.05
N THR A 413 -17.76 10.50 9.44
CA THR A 413 -18.43 9.44 8.66
C THR A 413 -19.67 10.01 8.02
N VAL A 414 -19.88 9.63 6.75
CA VAL A 414 -21.02 10.06 5.94
C VAL A 414 -21.72 8.82 5.42
N THR A 415 -23.04 8.74 5.61
CA THR A 415 -23.85 7.61 5.14
C THR A 415 -25.04 8.13 4.35
N GLY A 416 -25.13 7.69 3.11
CA GLY A 416 -26.21 8.10 2.19
C GLY A 416 -26.52 7.00 1.18
N THR A 417 -27.37 7.33 0.23
CA THR A 417 -27.64 6.45 -0.91
C THR A 417 -26.51 6.59 -1.93
N GLU A 418 -26.06 5.49 -2.50
CA GLU A 418 -25.07 5.54 -3.59
C GLU A 418 -25.59 6.39 -4.75
N GLY A 419 -24.78 7.33 -5.16
CA GLY A 419 -25.05 8.18 -6.32
C GLY A 419 -24.45 7.61 -7.60
N PRO A 420 -24.90 8.06 -8.77
CA PRO A 420 -24.45 7.51 -10.06
C PRO A 420 -22.99 7.84 -10.43
N GLY A 421 -22.32 8.74 -9.72
CA GLY A 421 -21.03 9.29 -10.15
C GLY A 421 -19.92 9.34 -9.09
N GLY A 422 -19.95 8.47 -8.08
CA GLY A 422 -18.93 8.50 -7.01
C GLY A 422 -17.55 8.01 -7.42
N PRO A 423 -16.50 8.40 -6.65
CA PRO A 423 -15.14 7.90 -6.88
C PRO A 423 -15.13 6.36 -6.90
N LYS A 424 -14.53 5.80 -7.93
CA LYS A 424 -14.36 4.37 -8.12
C LYS A 424 -12.91 4.10 -8.39
N ALA A 425 -12.36 3.04 -7.82
CA ALA A 425 -11.02 2.57 -8.13
C ALA A 425 -11.05 1.08 -8.41
N GLY A 426 -10.34 0.66 -9.45
CA GLY A 426 -10.25 -0.75 -9.82
C GLY A 426 -10.08 -0.94 -11.32
N ALA A 427 -10.22 -2.16 -11.77
CA ALA A 427 -10.24 -2.46 -13.20
C ALA A 427 -11.56 -2.00 -13.83
N ILE A 428 -11.50 -1.43 -15.01
CA ILE A 428 -12.68 -1.16 -15.85
C ILE A 428 -12.82 -2.33 -16.81
N VAL A 429 -13.85 -3.14 -16.62
CA VAL A 429 -14.06 -4.37 -17.39
C VAL A 429 -15.21 -4.19 -18.38
N GLY A 430 -14.95 -4.50 -19.66
CA GLY A 430 -15.96 -4.47 -20.72
C GLY A 430 -16.98 -5.60 -20.54
N LEU A 431 -18.27 -5.25 -20.59
CA LEU A 431 -19.36 -6.22 -20.39
C LEU A 431 -19.34 -7.33 -21.46
N GLN A 432 -19.12 -6.96 -22.73
CA GLN A 432 -19.08 -7.91 -23.84
C GLN A 432 -17.81 -8.76 -23.86
N SER A 433 -16.66 -8.13 -23.57
CA SER A 433 -15.36 -8.76 -23.76
C SER A 433 -14.89 -9.54 -22.54
N HIS A 434 -15.39 -9.20 -21.34
CA HIS A 434 -14.86 -9.64 -20.05
C HIS A 434 -13.37 -9.32 -19.87
N ARG A 435 -12.83 -8.34 -20.62
CA ARG A 435 -11.46 -7.86 -20.57
C ARG A 435 -11.38 -6.49 -19.95
N CYS A 436 -10.21 -6.19 -19.40
CA CYS A 436 -9.92 -4.92 -18.77
C CYS A 436 -9.54 -3.85 -19.81
N LEU A 437 -9.96 -2.61 -19.55
CA LEU A 437 -9.35 -1.45 -20.16
C LEU A 437 -7.89 -1.41 -19.71
N ASP A 438 -6.99 -1.38 -20.67
CA ASP A 438 -5.57 -1.60 -20.50
C ASP A 438 -4.78 -0.52 -21.24
N ILE A 439 -3.71 -0.03 -20.63
CA ILE A 439 -2.78 0.87 -21.34
C ILE A 439 -1.70 0.04 -22.01
N ASN A 440 -1.64 0.16 -23.33
CA ASN A 440 -0.82 -0.68 -24.20
C ASN A 440 0.64 -0.76 -23.70
N ASN A 441 1.14 -1.99 -23.59
CA ASN A 441 2.50 -2.31 -23.14
C ASN A 441 2.89 -1.74 -21.77
N SER A 442 1.94 -1.40 -20.92
CA SER A 442 2.17 -0.70 -19.66
C SER A 442 3.00 0.59 -19.82
N ALA A 443 2.93 1.23 -20.96
CA ALA A 443 3.70 2.44 -21.25
C ALA A 443 3.10 3.66 -20.54
N THR A 444 3.96 4.55 -20.06
CA THR A 444 3.57 5.79 -19.37
C THR A 444 3.72 7.04 -20.24
N THR A 445 4.07 6.86 -21.51
CA THR A 445 4.27 7.97 -22.46
C THR A 445 2.92 8.56 -22.89
N ASN A 446 2.84 9.89 -22.95
CA ASN A 446 1.67 10.60 -23.46
C ASN A 446 1.35 10.14 -24.90
N GLY A 447 0.07 9.94 -25.19
CA GLY A 447 -0.41 9.41 -26.47
C GLY A 447 -0.47 7.88 -26.55
N THR A 448 -0.11 7.15 -25.47
CA THR A 448 -0.26 5.69 -25.46
C THR A 448 -1.73 5.29 -25.52
N GLN A 449 -2.07 4.44 -26.47
CA GLN A 449 -3.44 3.97 -26.76
C GLN A 449 -3.99 3.09 -25.63
N ALA A 450 -5.22 3.35 -25.21
CA ALA A 450 -6.02 2.45 -24.39
C ALA A 450 -6.60 1.31 -25.26
N GLN A 451 -6.61 0.10 -24.73
CA GLN A 451 -7.04 -1.11 -25.44
C GLN A 451 -7.80 -2.06 -24.51
N LEU A 452 -8.36 -3.14 -25.05
CA LEU A 452 -8.79 -4.31 -24.29
C LEU A 452 -7.61 -5.25 -24.09
N TRP A 453 -7.46 -5.82 -22.90
CA TRP A 453 -6.51 -6.89 -22.61
C TRP A 453 -7.03 -7.79 -21.49
N ASP A 454 -6.57 -9.04 -21.45
CA ASP A 454 -6.89 -9.95 -20.36
C ASP A 454 -6.54 -9.31 -19.02
N CYS A 455 -7.46 -9.37 -18.05
CA CYS A 455 -7.26 -8.75 -16.75
C CYS A 455 -6.09 -9.41 -16.02
N ASN A 456 -5.11 -8.62 -15.63
CA ASN A 456 -3.87 -9.10 -15.01
C ASN A 456 -3.55 -8.41 -13.67
N GLY A 457 -4.38 -7.44 -13.26
CA GLY A 457 -4.26 -6.73 -11.98
C GLY A 457 -3.09 -5.75 -11.88
N ARG A 458 -2.38 -5.46 -13.00
CA ARG A 458 -1.25 -4.52 -13.03
C ARG A 458 -1.74 -3.07 -13.07
N ASP A 459 -0.84 -2.13 -12.78
CA ASP A 459 -1.15 -0.70 -12.68
C ASP A 459 -1.67 -0.07 -13.97
N ASN A 460 -1.32 -0.62 -15.13
CA ASN A 460 -1.85 -0.19 -16.43
C ASN A 460 -3.33 -0.56 -16.65
N GLN A 461 -3.93 -1.33 -15.75
CA GLN A 461 -5.36 -1.70 -15.76
C GLN A 461 -6.11 -1.18 -14.53
N ARG A 462 -5.40 -0.54 -13.59
CA ARG A 462 -6.02 0.04 -12.40
C ARG A 462 -6.32 1.50 -12.62
N LEU A 463 -7.61 1.81 -12.77
CA LEU A 463 -8.06 3.17 -12.97
C LEU A 463 -8.77 3.69 -11.73
N THR A 464 -8.59 4.97 -11.48
CA THR A 464 -9.33 5.69 -10.43
C THR A 464 -10.21 6.74 -11.09
N TYR A 465 -11.50 6.69 -10.83
CA TYR A 465 -12.43 7.74 -11.21
C TYR A 465 -12.51 8.75 -10.08
N SER A 466 -12.06 9.98 -10.34
CA SER A 466 -12.01 11.05 -9.37
C SER A 466 -13.31 11.88 -9.33
N ALA A 467 -13.47 12.69 -8.28
CA ALA A 467 -14.56 13.67 -8.21
C ALA A 467 -14.47 14.74 -9.30
N GLY A 468 -13.26 15.02 -9.80
CA GLY A 468 -13.05 15.86 -10.98
C GLY A 468 -13.46 15.20 -12.30
N ARG A 469 -14.16 14.06 -12.25
CA ARG A 469 -14.58 13.26 -13.39
C ARG A 469 -13.42 12.72 -14.25
N GLN A 470 -12.21 12.67 -13.72
CA GLN A 470 -11.07 12.12 -14.41
C GLN A 470 -10.98 10.61 -14.17
N LEU A 471 -10.65 9.87 -15.21
CA LEU A 471 -10.22 8.49 -15.13
C LEU A 471 -8.68 8.49 -15.14
N THR A 472 -8.08 8.29 -13.97
CA THR A 472 -6.62 8.32 -13.82
C THR A 472 -6.07 6.91 -13.75
N VAL A 473 -4.84 6.74 -14.20
CA VAL A 473 -4.05 5.49 -14.16
C VAL A 473 -2.65 5.80 -13.65
N TYR A 474 -1.89 4.80 -13.28
CA TYR A 474 -0.53 4.96 -12.72
C TYR A 474 -0.52 5.93 -11.53
N ASN A 475 -1.35 5.61 -10.53
CA ASN A 475 -1.46 6.39 -9.28
C ASN A 475 -1.78 7.88 -9.48
N GLY A 476 -2.58 8.19 -10.50
CA GLY A 476 -3.00 9.56 -10.76
C GLY A 476 -2.03 10.38 -11.61
N THR A 477 -0.90 9.81 -12.04
CA THR A 477 0.09 10.55 -12.86
C THR A 477 -0.36 10.74 -14.31
N LYS A 478 -1.27 9.88 -14.81
CA LYS A 478 -1.84 9.95 -16.15
C LYS A 478 -3.36 9.91 -16.10
N CYS A 479 -3.98 10.64 -17.01
CA CYS A 479 -5.43 10.66 -17.23
C CYS A 479 -5.78 10.00 -18.54
N LEU A 480 -6.91 9.30 -18.58
CA LEU A 480 -7.53 8.88 -19.82
C LEU A 480 -7.98 10.14 -20.58
N ASP A 481 -7.63 10.23 -21.85
CA ASP A 481 -7.69 11.45 -22.67
C ASP A 481 -8.31 11.15 -24.04
N ALA A 482 -9.28 11.95 -24.45
CA ALA A 482 -9.72 11.96 -25.85
C ALA A 482 -8.66 12.70 -26.69
N TYR A 483 -7.84 11.93 -27.40
CA TYR A 483 -6.66 12.43 -28.10
C TYR A 483 -6.96 13.62 -29.02
N ASN A 484 -6.11 14.65 -28.92
CA ASN A 484 -6.28 15.93 -29.63
C ASN A 484 -7.68 16.57 -29.41
N GLN A 485 -8.25 16.39 -28.22
CA GLN A 485 -9.58 16.90 -27.89
C GLN A 485 -10.67 16.43 -28.89
N GLY A 486 -10.52 15.19 -29.38
CA GLY A 486 -11.40 14.60 -30.39
C GLY A 486 -12.86 14.50 -29.91
N THR A 487 -13.80 14.95 -30.75
CA THR A 487 -15.24 14.93 -30.49
C THR A 487 -16.04 14.19 -31.57
N VAL A 488 -15.35 13.39 -32.39
CA VAL A 488 -15.99 12.66 -33.51
C VAL A 488 -15.88 11.15 -33.29
N ASN A 489 -16.74 10.38 -33.92
CA ASN A 489 -16.67 8.92 -33.92
C ASN A 489 -15.30 8.44 -34.45
N GLY A 490 -14.68 7.50 -33.73
CA GLY A 490 -13.36 6.98 -34.04
C GLY A 490 -12.21 7.76 -33.38
N ALA A 491 -12.47 8.84 -32.64
CA ALA A 491 -11.44 9.54 -31.90
C ALA A 491 -10.77 8.56 -30.91
N GLN A 492 -9.43 8.56 -30.89
CA GLN A 492 -8.65 7.66 -30.05
C GLN A 492 -8.76 8.05 -28.58
N VAL A 493 -8.76 7.05 -27.72
CA VAL A 493 -8.65 7.24 -26.28
C VAL A 493 -7.26 6.78 -25.85
N VAL A 494 -6.50 7.71 -25.30
CA VAL A 494 -5.09 7.54 -24.94
C VAL A 494 -4.87 7.92 -23.46
N ILE A 495 -3.65 7.81 -22.98
CA ILE A 495 -3.26 8.49 -21.72
C ILE A 495 -2.47 9.76 -22.02
N TRP A 496 -2.63 10.74 -21.15
CA TRP A 496 -1.90 12.00 -21.17
C TRP A 496 -1.65 12.50 -19.74
N ASP A 497 -0.70 13.45 -19.57
CA ASP A 497 -0.54 14.13 -18.29
C ASP A 497 -1.86 14.77 -17.87
N CYS A 498 -2.26 14.60 -16.62
CA CYS A 498 -3.51 15.17 -16.12
C CYS A 498 -3.45 16.70 -16.12
N ASN A 499 -4.34 17.34 -16.86
CA ASN A 499 -4.37 18.80 -17.01
C ASN A 499 -5.74 19.41 -16.68
N GLY A 500 -6.73 18.58 -16.30
CA GLY A 500 -8.07 19.02 -15.91
C GLY A 500 -8.98 19.50 -17.04
N GLN A 501 -8.54 19.40 -18.30
CA GLN A 501 -9.35 19.82 -19.45
C GLN A 501 -10.55 18.89 -19.70
N ALA A 502 -11.55 19.36 -20.41
CA ALA A 502 -12.80 18.66 -20.63
C ALA A 502 -12.65 17.33 -21.41
N ASN A 503 -11.60 17.20 -22.25
CA ASN A 503 -11.26 15.96 -22.96
C ASN A 503 -10.70 14.86 -22.05
N GLN A 504 -10.38 15.17 -20.80
CA GLN A 504 -9.97 14.22 -19.76
C GLN A 504 -11.08 13.98 -18.74
N GLN A 505 -12.26 14.56 -18.95
CA GLN A 505 -13.38 14.38 -18.05
C GLN A 505 -14.39 13.38 -18.62
N TRP A 506 -14.87 12.49 -17.77
CA TRP A 506 -15.73 11.37 -18.11
C TRP A 506 -16.96 11.32 -17.20
N ALA A 507 -18.08 10.89 -17.71
CA ALA A 507 -19.26 10.57 -16.92
C ALA A 507 -19.44 9.05 -16.89
N VAL A 508 -19.37 8.46 -15.70
CA VAL A 508 -19.67 7.04 -15.48
C VAL A 508 -21.16 6.91 -15.20
N ASN A 509 -21.90 6.37 -16.14
CA ASN A 509 -23.34 6.36 -16.11
C ASN A 509 -23.91 5.08 -15.46
N SER A 510 -25.10 5.18 -14.86
CA SER A 510 -25.78 4.05 -14.20
C SER A 510 -26.17 2.91 -15.16
N ASN A 511 -26.28 3.21 -16.46
CA ASN A 511 -26.54 2.21 -17.50
C ASN A 511 -25.29 1.45 -17.97
N GLY A 512 -24.15 1.67 -17.31
CA GLY A 512 -22.86 1.02 -17.62
C GLY A 512 -22.05 1.73 -18.71
N THR A 513 -22.52 2.80 -19.34
CA THR A 513 -21.70 3.56 -20.30
C THR A 513 -20.74 4.50 -19.58
N ILE A 514 -19.61 4.78 -20.21
CA ILE A 514 -18.70 5.86 -19.82
C ILE A 514 -18.62 6.84 -20.97
N THR A 515 -19.01 8.11 -20.74
CA THR A 515 -19.07 9.13 -21.78
C THR A 515 -18.07 10.25 -21.55
N GLY A 516 -17.42 10.72 -22.61
CA GLY A 516 -16.58 11.91 -22.57
C GLY A 516 -17.45 13.17 -22.32
N VAL A 517 -17.09 13.98 -21.32
CA VAL A 517 -17.84 15.19 -20.96
C VAL A 517 -17.82 16.20 -22.10
N GLN A 518 -16.70 16.34 -22.79
CA GLN A 518 -16.57 17.26 -23.93
C GLN A 518 -17.33 16.80 -25.17
N SER A 519 -17.26 15.50 -25.48
CA SER A 519 -17.78 14.97 -26.74
C SER A 519 -19.20 14.46 -26.67
N GLY A 520 -19.68 14.05 -25.47
CA GLY A 520 -20.92 13.30 -25.30
C GLY A 520 -20.88 11.88 -25.88
N LEU A 521 -19.73 11.43 -26.43
CA LEU A 521 -19.57 10.11 -27.03
C LEU A 521 -19.17 9.08 -25.97
N CYS A 522 -19.51 7.81 -26.23
CA CYS A 522 -19.22 6.70 -25.33
C CYS A 522 -17.81 6.11 -25.56
N LEU A 523 -17.17 5.64 -24.49
CA LEU A 523 -16.05 4.70 -24.60
C LEU A 523 -16.53 3.42 -25.28
N ASP A 524 -15.85 3.03 -26.35
CA ASP A 524 -16.26 1.97 -27.25
C ASP A 524 -15.10 1.03 -27.54
N ALA A 525 -15.31 -0.27 -27.41
CA ALA A 525 -14.39 -1.27 -27.93
C ALA A 525 -14.58 -1.33 -29.46
N SER A 526 -13.62 -0.81 -30.20
CA SER A 526 -13.70 -0.58 -31.64
C SER A 526 -14.23 -1.79 -32.43
N ASN A 527 -15.22 -1.54 -33.29
CA ASN A 527 -15.91 -2.54 -34.11
C ASN A 527 -16.58 -3.66 -33.30
N ALA A 528 -16.94 -3.42 -32.05
CA ALA A 528 -17.48 -4.41 -31.12
C ALA A 528 -16.57 -5.66 -31.02
N ASN A 529 -15.27 -5.50 -31.23
CA ASN A 529 -14.29 -6.58 -31.12
C ASN A 529 -13.98 -6.85 -29.63
N THR A 530 -13.75 -8.14 -29.31
CA THR A 530 -13.49 -8.59 -27.94
C THR A 530 -12.05 -9.08 -27.72
N ALA A 531 -11.20 -9.09 -28.74
CA ALA A 531 -9.84 -9.62 -28.68
C ALA A 531 -8.88 -8.69 -27.91
N ASN A 532 -7.81 -9.28 -27.33
CA ASN A 532 -6.67 -8.51 -26.82
C ASN A 532 -6.12 -7.57 -27.90
N GLY A 533 -5.78 -6.33 -27.52
CA GLY A 533 -5.30 -5.29 -28.44
C GLY A 533 -6.42 -4.52 -29.16
N THR A 534 -7.70 -4.82 -28.91
CA THR A 534 -8.80 -4.02 -29.45
C THR A 534 -8.73 -2.60 -28.89
N ARG A 535 -8.65 -1.61 -29.77
CA ARG A 535 -8.53 -0.19 -29.37
C ARG A 535 -9.80 0.29 -28.69
N ILE A 536 -9.62 1.12 -27.67
CA ILE A 536 -10.70 1.93 -27.09
C ILE A 536 -10.76 3.26 -27.85
N ILE A 537 -11.95 3.60 -28.32
CA ILE A 537 -12.23 4.81 -29.09
C ILE A 537 -13.45 5.52 -28.51
N LEU A 538 -13.73 6.71 -28.99
CA LEU A 538 -15.02 7.38 -28.81
C LEU A 538 -15.96 7.03 -29.94
N TRP A 539 -17.21 6.70 -29.62
CA TRP A 539 -18.25 6.43 -30.61
C TRP A 539 -19.62 6.90 -30.12
N SER A 540 -20.55 7.21 -31.05
CA SER A 540 -21.92 7.55 -30.70
C SER A 540 -22.51 6.49 -29.79
N CYS A 541 -23.12 6.92 -28.67
CA CYS A 541 -23.65 6.00 -27.69
C CYS A 541 -24.81 5.19 -28.27
N GLY A 542 -24.73 3.89 -28.17
CA GLY A 542 -25.72 2.90 -28.60
C GLY A 542 -26.14 1.99 -27.45
N THR A 543 -26.85 0.91 -27.82
CA THR A 543 -27.29 -0.12 -26.86
C THR A 543 -26.31 -1.31 -26.76
N GLY A 544 -25.27 -1.32 -27.58
CA GLY A 544 -24.31 -2.42 -27.65
C GLY A 544 -23.48 -2.61 -26.38
N ASP A 545 -23.20 -3.87 -26.04
CA ASP A 545 -22.43 -4.22 -24.84
C ASP A 545 -20.93 -3.88 -24.98
N ASN A 546 -20.44 -3.59 -26.19
CA ASN A 546 -19.08 -3.06 -26.43
C ASN A 546 -18.86 -1.65 -25.87
N GLN A 547 -19.94 -0.97 -25.44
CA GLN A 547 -19.91 0.33 -24.78
C GLN A 547 -20.31 0.26 -23.30
N LYS A 548 -20.43 -0.96 -22.75
CA LYS A 548 -20.79 -1.17 -21.34
C LYS A 548 -19.58 -1.61 -20.54
N TRP A 549 -19.40 -0.96 -19.40
CA TRP A 549 -18.23 -1.10 -18.55
C TRP A 549 -18.63 -1.23 -17.09
N THR A 550 -17.92 -2.04 -16.36
CA THR A 550 -18.07 -2.19 -14.90
C THR A 550 -16.74 -1.93 -14.21
N PHE A 551 -16.77 -1.28 -13.05
CA PHE A 551 -15.61 -1.20 -12.15
C PHE A 551 -15.60 -2.44 -11.25
N GLN A 552 -14.43 -3.10 -11.15
CA GLN A 552 -14.21 -4.29 -10.32
C GLN A 552 -13.03 -4.10 -9.38
#